data_9929c36319131932e1b13a4fa4997b57
#
_entry.id   9929c36319131932e1b13a4fa4997b57
#
_cell.length_a   1.000
_cell.length_b   1.000
_cell.length_c   1.000
_cell.angle_alpha   90.00
_cell.angle_beta   90.00
_cell.angle_gamma   90.00
#
_symmetry.space_group_name_H-M   'P 1'
#
loop_
_entity.id
_entity.type
_entity.pdbx_description
1 polymer ?
#
loop_
_entity_poly.entity_id
_entity_poly.type
_entity_poly.pdbx_seq_one_letter_code
_entity_poly.pdbx_strand_id
1 'polypeptide(L)'
;MNKVALAEELNKVLNTSKAEAERVVESLFDSIIHTLKKGEEVSVAGFGKFSVKHRKARDARNPKTGATVKVAASKAVKFSVAKALKEAVK
;
A
#
# COMPACT_ATOMS: atom_id res chain seq x y z
N MET A 1 3.60 3.28 14.86
CA MET A 1 3.65 4.49 14.00
C MET A 1 2.37 4.60 13.17
N ASN A 2 1.87 5.81 13.02
CA ASN A 2 0.68 6.08 12.23
C ASN A 2 0.89 7.37 11.43
N LYS A 3 -0.16 7.85 10.74
CA LYS A 3 -0.04 9.08 9.93
C LYS A 3 0.39 10.28 10.75
N VAL A 4 -0.12 10.41 11.97
CA VAL A 4 0.22 11.53 12.86
C VAL A 4 1.70 11.48 13.23
N ALA A 5 2.21 10.31 13.59
CA ALA A 5 3.61 10.12 13.92
C ALA A 5 4.53 10.41 12.72
N LEU A 6 4.11 9.97 11.52
CA LEU A 6 4.83 10.28 10.29
C LEU A 6 4.87 11.78 10.02
N ALA A 7 3.76 12.47 10.26
CA ALA A 7 3.67 13.91 10.07
C ALA A 7 4.60 14.66 11.04
N GLU A 8 4.71 14.20 12.27
CA GLU A 8 5.62 14.78 13.25
C GLU A 8 7.08 14.63 12.82
N GLU A 9 7.47 13.46 12.30
CA GLU A 9 8.81 13.24 11.78
C GLU A 9 9.10 14.13 10.57
N LEU A 10 8.12 14.28 9.68
CA LEU A 10 8.24 15.16 8.52
C LEU A 10 8.38 16.62 8.93
N ASN A 11 7.65 17.03 9.96
CA ASN A 11 7.69 18.41 10.45
C ASN A 11 9.10 18.79 10.92
N LYS A 12 9.83 17.86 11.51
CA LYS A 12 11.21 18.10 11.94
C LYS A 12 12.12 18.40 10.76
N VAL A 13 11.87 17.76 9.61
CA VAL A 13 12.68 17.96 8.40
C VAL A 13 12.25 19.21 7.64
N LEU A 14 10.94 19.40 7.48
CA LEU A 14 10.38 20.49 6.69
C LEU A 14 10.34 21.81 7.43
N ASN A 15 10.34 21.78 8.75
CA ASN A 15 10.23 22.97 9.59
C ASN A 15 8.96 23.77 9.28
N THR A 16 7.85 23.06 9.13
CA THR A 16 6.53 23.63 8.82
C THR A 16 5.59 23.46 9.99
N SER A 17 4.34 23.88 9.81
CA SER A 17 3.31 23.63 10.82
C SER A 17 2.88 22.16 10.80
N LYS A 18 2.32 21.70 11.92
CA LYS A 18 1.80 20.34 12.04
C LYS A 18 0.73 20.04 10.99
N ALA A 19 -0.15 21.03 10.74
CA ALA A 19 -1.21 20.88 9.74
C ALA A 19 -0.66 20.68 8.32
N GLU A 20 0.40 21.40 7.98
CA GLU A 20 1.04 21.26 6.68
C GLU A 20 1.74 19.90 6.53
N ALA A 21 2.40 19.44 7.60
CA ALA A 21 3.04 18.13 7.61
C ALA A 21 2.01 17.01 7.42
N GLU A 22 0.85 17.11 8.07
CA GLU A 22 -0.23 16.16 7.89
C GLU A 22 -0.76 16.14 6.45
N ARG A 23 -0.89 17.31 5.84
CA ARG A 23 -1.31 17.40 4.43
C ARG A 23 -0.31 16.73 3.49
N VAL A 24 0.98 16.92 3.74
CA VAL A 24 2.04 16.30 2.93
C VAL A 24 1.95 14.78 3.02
N VAL A 25 1.79 14.25 4.23
CA VAL A 25 1.67 12.80 4.43
C VAL A 25 0.43 12.25 3.72
N GLU A 26 -0.72 12.90 3.88
CA GLU A 26 -1.94 12.47 3.21
C GLU A 26 -1.83 12.54 1.70
N SER A 27 -1.26 13.61 1.18
CA SER A 27 -1.04 13.77 -0.26
C SER A 27 -0.15 12.68 -0.81
N LEU A 28 0.88 12.29 -0.09
CA LEU A 28 1.80 11.23 -0.48
C LEU A 28 1.07 9.89 -0.60
N PHE A 29 0.32 9.51 0.43
CA PHE A 29 -0.41 8.26 0.41
C PHE A 29 -1.55 8.26 -0.59
N ASP A 30 -2.23 9.38 -0.79
CA ASP A 30 -3.26 9.51 -1.81
C ASP A 30 -2.69 9.33 -3.21
N SER A 31 -1.49 9.84 -3.47
CA SER A 31 -0.80 9.64 -4.74
C SER A 31 -0.48 8.18 -4.98
N ILE A 32 -0.04 7.47 -3.94
CA ILE A 32 0.24 6.04 -4.01
C ILE A 32 -1.04 5.27 -4.32
N ILE A 33 -2.12 5.57 -3.62
CA ILE A 33 -3.43 4.93 -3.83
C ILE A 33 -3.92 5.17 -5.25
N HIS A 34 -3.82 6.41 -5.73
CA HIS A 34 -4.26 6.79 -7.06
C HIS A 34 -3.50 6.03 -8.16
N THR A 35 -2.19 5.91 -8.00
CA THR A 35 -1.35 5.15 -8.93
C THR A 35 -1.72 3.67 -8.93
N LEU A 36 -1.97 3.10 -7.77
CA LEU A 36 -2.38 1.69 -7.64
C LEU A 36 -3.76 1.44 -8.22
N LYS A 37 -4.67 2.42 -8.13
CA LYS A 37 -5.99 2.32 -8.77
C LYS A 37 -5.90 2.18 -10.27
N LYS A 38 -4.90 2.81 -10.88
CA LYS A 38 -4.63 2.70 -12.32
C LYS A 38 -4.01 1.36 -12.70
N GLY A 39 -3.62 0.55 -11.74
CA GLY A 39 -2.93 -0.72 -11.96
C GLY A 39 -1.43 -0.58 -12.17
N GLU A 40 -0.88 0.59 -11.86
CA GLU A 40 0.55 0.84 -11.98
C GLU A 40 1.29 0.51 -10.69
N GLU A 41 2.55 0.17 -10.81
CA GLU A 41 3.39 -0.11 -9.65
C GLU A 41 3.94 1.16 -9.03
N VAL A 42 4.15 1.12 -7.71
CA VAL A 42 4.83 2.19 -6.98
C VAL A 42 6.10 1.60 -6.39
N SER A 43 7.24 2.03 -6.91
CA SER A 43 8.54 1.56 -6.44
C SER A 43 9.23 2.66 -5.64
N VAL A 44 9.59 2.34 -4.40
CA VAL A 44 10.33 3.26 -3.53
C VAL A 44 11.71 2.65 -3.29
N ALA A 45 12.74 3.34 -3.80
CA ALA A 45 14.11 2.87 -3.67
C ALA A 45 14.52 2.73 -2.20
N GLY A 46 15.10 1.61 -1.86
CA GLY A 46 15.55 1.36 -0.48
C GLY A 46 14.44 0.99 0.51
N PHE A 47 13.19 0.95 0.05
CA PHE A 47 12.05 0.64 0.91
C PHE A 47 11.30 -0.60 0.42
N GLY A 48 10.69 -0.50 -0.75
CA GLY A 48 9.94 -1.62 -1.30
C GLY A 48 9.13 -1.22 -2.52
N LYS A 49 8.31 -2.15 -2.97
CA LYS A 49 7.49 -1.95 -4.16
C LYS A 49 6.05 -2.40 -3.89
N PHE A 50 5.11 -1.53 -4.21
CA PHE A 50 3.70 -1.84 -4.21
C PHE A 50 3.28 -2.24 -5.62
N SER A 51 2.62 -3.37 -5.75
CA SER A 51 2.11 -3.84 -7.04
C SER A 51 0.66 -4.26 -6.92
N VAL A 52 -0.04 -4.26 -8.04
CA VAL A 52 -1.43 -4.67 -8.09
C VAL A 52 -1.51 -5.99 -8.84
N LYS A 53 -2.09 -6.98 -8.19
CA LYS A 53 -2.40 -8.27 -8.81
C LYS A 53 -3.86 -8.29 -9.22
N HIS A 54 -4.11 -8.63 -10.47
CA HIS A 54 -5.45 -8.84 -10.95
C HIS A 54 -5.82 -10.31 -10.76
N ARG A 55 -6.89 -10.56 -10.03
CA ARG A 55 -7.43 -11.90 -9.85
C ARG A 55 -8.64 -12.06 -10.74
N LYS A 56 -8.60 -13.07 -11.59
CA LYS A 56 -9.74 -13.37 -12.47
C LYS A 56 -10.91 -13.93 -11.65
N ALA A 57 -12.11 -13.72 -12.10
CA ALA A 57 -13.28 -14.38 -11.55
C ALA A 57 -13.09 -15.90 -11.62
N ARG A 58 -13.44 -16.59 -10.55
CA ARG A 58 -13.31 -18.05 -10.49
C ARG A 58 -14.43 -18.63 -9.64
N ASP A 59 -14.66 -19.92 -9.84
CA ASP A 59 -15.57 -20.68 -8.97
C ASP A 59 -14.78 -21.26 -7.81
N ALA A 60 -15.24 -21.03 -6.61
CA ALA A 60 -14.64 -21.58 -5.41
C ALA A 60 -15.64 -22.49 -4.74
N ARG A 61 -15.17 -23.60 -4.17
CA ARG A 61 -16.01 -24.56 -3.48
C ARG A 61 -16.00 -24.28 -1.99
N ASN A 62 -17.18 -24.18 -1.41
CA ASN A 62 -17.30 -24.03 0.04
C ASN A 62 -17.03 -25.37 0.72
N PRO A 63 -15.98 -25.48 1.55
CA PRO A 63 -15.63 -26.77 2.18
C PRO A 63 -16.66 -27.27 3.18
N LYS A 64 -17.52 -26.39 3.70
CA LYS A 64 -18.56 -26.81 4.68
C LYS A 64 -19.80 -27.37 4.02
N THR A 65 -20.24 -26.74 2.91
CA THR A 65 -21.50 -27.12 2.27
C THR A 65 -21.28 -27.81 0.92
N GLY A 66 -20.09 -27.74 0.37
CA GLY A 66 -19.80 -28.27 -0.96
C GLY A 66 -20.39 -27.43 -2.09
N ALA A 67 -21.05 -26.33 -1.77
CA ALA A 67 -21.65 -25.44 -2.76
C ALA A 67 -20.58 -24.67 -3.51
N THR A 68 -20.81 -24.47 -4.81
CA THR A 68 -19.93 -23.64 -5.64
C THR A 68 -20.29 -22.18 -5.45
N VAL A 69 -19.29 -21.37 -5.09
CA VAL A 69 -19.44 -19.92 -4.93
C VAL A 69 -18.62 -19.23 -5.99
N LYS A 70 -19.23 -18.29 -6.68
CA LYS A 70 -18.53 -17.47 -7.67
C LYS A 70 -17.74 -16.37 -6.95
N VAL A 71 -16.42 -16.34 -7.17
CA VAL A 71 -15.57 -15.28 -6.68
C VAL A 71 -15.38 -14.29 -7.82
N ALA A 72 -15.82 -13.05 -7.61
CA ALA A 72 -15.70 -12.01 -8.60
C ALA A 72 -14.23 -11.64 -8.84
N ALA A 73 -13.95 -11.13 -10.04
CA ALA A 73 -12.64 -10.58 -10.35
C ALA A 73 -12.31 -9.45 -9.38
N SER A 74 -11.09 -9.42 -8.88
CA SER A 74 -10.67 -8.42 -7.91
C SER A 74 -9.22 -7.99 -8.15
N LYS A 75 -8.88 -6.82 -7.59
CA LYS A 75 -7.51 -6.32 -7.57
C LYS A 75 -6.99 -6.42 -6.16
N ALA A 76 -5.79 -6.96 -6.00
CA ALA A 76 -5.14 -7.07 -4.71
C ALA A 76 -3.82 -6.31 -4.73
N VAL A 77 -3.55 -5.54 -3.68
CA VAL A 77 -2.29 -4.83 -3.54
C VAL A 77 -1.29 -5.75 -2.84
N LYS A 78 -0.11 -5.88 -3.43
CA LYS A 78 0.98 -6.65 -2.86
C LYS A 78 2.16 -5.73 -2.60
N PHE A 79 2.75 -5.85 -1.41
CA PHE A 79 3.95 -5.13 -1.04
C PHE A 79 5.14 -6.08 -1.02
N SER A 80 6.20 -5.72 -1.75
CA SER A 80 7.45 -6.46 -1.77
C SER A 80 8.54 -5.64 -1.10
N VAL A 81 9.20 -6.20 -0.12
CA VAL A 81 10.24 -5.52 0.65
C VAL A 81 11.51 -5.41 -0.18
N ALA A 82 12.12 -4.21 -0.20
CA ALA A 82 13.42 -4.04 -0.82
C ALA A 82 14.52 -4.67 0.04
N LYS A 83 15.59 -5.12 -0.60
CA LYS A 83 16.71 -5.73 0.11
C LYS A 83 17.30 -4.79 1.17
N ALA A 84 17.43 -3.51 0.84
CA ALA A 84 17.95 -2.52 1.77
C ALA A 84 17.10 -2.39 3.03
N LEU A 85 15.77 -2.40 2.89
CA LEU A 85 14.86 -2.35 4.03
C LEU A 85 14.97 -3.64 4.87
N LYS A 86 15.03 -4.78 4.21
CA LYS A 86 15.15 -6.06 4.89
C LYS A 86 16.42 -6.14 5.73
N GLU A 87 17.52 -5.62 5.22
CA GLU A 87 18.78 -5.57 5.96
C GLU A 87 18.78 -4.54 7.08
N ALA A 88 18.06 -3.42 6.89
CA ALA A 88 17.98 -2.38 7.90
C ALA A 88 17.25 -2.82 9.18
N VAL A 89 16.30 -3.76 9.07
CA VAL A 89 15.53 -4.25 10.21
C VAL A 89 16.05 -5.57 10.78
N LYS A 90 17.13 -6.04 10.26
CA LYS A 90 17.72 -7.32 10.62
C LYS A 90 18.34 -7.32 12.02
#